data_538fb0716b93eb082a5b82c899fed34a
#
_entry.id   538fb0716b93eb082a5b82c899fed34a
#
_cell.length_a   1.000
_cell.length_b   1.000
_cell.length_c   1.000
_cell.angle_alpha   90.00
_cell.angle_beta   90.00
_cell.angle_gamma   90.00
#
_symmetry.space_group_name_H-M   'P 1'
#
loop_
_entity.id
_entity.type
_entity.pdbx_description
1 polymer ?
#
loop_
_entity_poly.entity_id
_entity_poly.type
_entity_poly.pdbx_seq_one_letter_code
_entity_poly.pdbx_strand_id
1 'polypeptide(L)'
;MAAYSEKAEKATDLQLSDAHFHLGFVLDLVDFAADVQRARSLVFAASVTPGEYRDTKRALSRSFNFAQTNLGPANQDAKEALRCALNSSQAKAEATIEAAKGALRRAAAPSQQAAHFPFIKLAVGLHPWWVSADEGCLAEELRAFDSALPETRYVGEVGLDFSKRRIATRNAQLCAFRHIANACAKDGGKVLSIHCVKAYDDVLSILDNSGCFVSCACIFHWFSGSFPQLAQAVDAGCFFSVSARTLETKRGREYAKAIPLRKLLLETDAPAAIDPEREHPSVLYSYDQMRLQLVETLKRLARIRGIGESELAAIVQQNAFEVFC
;
A
#
# COMPACT_ATOMS: atom_id res chain seq x y z
N MET A 1 1.14 -6.61 38.34
CA MET A 1 1.72 -5.59 37.42
C MET A 1 2.87 -6.13 36.57
N ALA A 2 3.81 -6.96 37.10
CA ALA A 2 4.92 -7.53 36.32
C ALA A 2 4.49 -8.43 35.13
N ALA A 3 3.45 -9.25 35.27
CA ALA A 3 2.95 -10.15 34.21
C ALA A 3 2.25 -9.41 33.05
N TYR A 4 1.80 -8.16 33.27
CA TYR A 4 1.21 -7.32 32.21
C TYR A 4 2.29 -6.61 31.41
N SER A 5 3.43 -6.26 32.03
CA SER A 5 4.61 -5.68 31.39
C SER A 5 5.29 -6.66 30.45
N GLU A 6 5.48 -7.91 30.89
CA GLU A 6 6.15 -8.97 30.12
C GLU A 6 5.35 -9.44 28.88
N LYS A 7 4.00 -9.40 28.94
CA LYS A 7 3.13 -9.66 27.80
C LYS A 7 3.12 -8.49 26.79
N ALA A 8 3.27 -7.26 27.26
CA ALA A 8 3.38 -6.10 26.37
C ALA A 8 4.73 -6.06 25.66
N GLU A 9 5.83 -6.41 26.32
CA GLU A 9 7.16 -6.50 25.71
C GLU A 9 7.26 -7.60 24.64
N LYS A 10 6.65 -8.76 24.84
CA LYS A 10 6.65 -9.84 23.83
C LYS A 10 5.84 -9.52 22.58
N ALA A 11 4.86 -8.61 22.66
CA ALA A 11 4.11 -8.15 21.48
C ALA A 11 4.88 -7.12 20.65
N THR A 12 5.96 -6.55 21.18
CA THR A 12 6.79 -5.55 20.49
C THR A 12 7.79 -6.14 19.49
N ASP A 13 8.02 -7.45 19.53
CA ASP A 13 9.06 -8.11 18.73
C ASP A 13 8.53 -8.87 17.50
N LEU A 14 7.20 -8.76 17.22
CA LEU A 14 6.61 -9.41 16.06
C LEU A 14 6.95 -8.63 14.79
N GLN A 15 7.72 -9.24 13.90
CA GLN A 15 7.90 -8.73 12.54
C GLN A 15 6.60 -8.94 11.74
N LEU A 16 5.95 -7.85 11.34
CA LEU A 16 4.73 -7.88 10.56
C LEU A 16 4.93 -7.16 9.23
N SER A 17 4.21 -7.60 8.21
CA SER A 17 4.23 -7.02 6.87
C SER A 17 2.90 -6.33 6.58
N ASP A 18 2.95 -5.20 5.86
CA ASP A 18 1.77 -4.49 5.37
C ASP A 18 1.57 -4.79 3.88
N ALA A 19 0.49 -5.47 3.54
CA ALA A 19 0.18 -5.89 2.18
C ALA A 19 -0.55 -4.82 1.35
N HIS A 20 -0.91 -3.67 1.96
CA HIS A 20 -1.50 -2.53 1.26
C HIS A 20 -1.31 -1.24 2.05
N PHE A 21 -0.46 -0.36 1.54
CA PHE A 21 -0.08 0.91 2.17
C PHE A 21 0.15 2.00 1.13
N HIS A 22 -0.36 3.21 1.37
CA HIS A 22 -0.24 4.36 0.46
C HIS A 22 0.95 5.25 0.82
N LEU A 23 2.15 4.82 0.47
CA LEU A 23 3.40 5.49 0.81
C LEU A 23 3.50 6.92 0.24
N GLY A 24 2.93 7.16 -0.95
CA GLY A 24 2.94 8.48 -1.59
C GLY A 24 2.20 9.57 -0.81
N PHE A 25 1.33 9.19 0.12
CA PHE A 25 0.60 10.12 1.00
C PHE A 25 1.30 10.38 2.33
N VAL A 26 2.48 9.81 2.57
CA VAL A 26 3.25 10.07 3.79
C VAL A 26 4.12 11.31 3.61
N LEU A 27 3.97 12.29 4.51
CA LEU A 27 4.71 13.55 4.45
C LEU A 27 6.21 13.35 4.66
N ASP A 28 6.60 12.54 5.66
CA ASP A 28 7.99 12.21 5.97
C ASP A 28 8.35 10.80 5.48
N LEU A 29 8.20 10.63 4.17
CA LEU A 29 8.46 9.39 3.45
C LEU A 29 9.87 8.82 3.72
N VAL A 30 10.87 9.69 3.92
CA VAL A 30 12.27 9.29 4.13
C VAL A 30 12.45 8.60 5.47
N ASP A 31 11.95 9.21 6.54
CA ASP A 31 12.06 8.65 7.88
C ASP A 31 11.23 7.37 8.00
N PHE A 32 10.02 7.36 7.38
CA PHE A 32 9.21 6.14 7.30
C PHE A 32 9.96 5.00 6.59
N ALA A 33 10.56 5.27 5.43
CA ALA A 33 11.31 4.27 4.67
C ALA A 33 12.54 3.75 5.44
N ALA A 34 13.23 4.63 6.19
CA ALA A 34 14.33 4.25 7.04
C ALA A 34 13.89 3.34 8.21
N ASP A 35 12.73 3.61 8.79
CA ASP A 35 12.16 2.79 9.87
C ASP A 35 11.71 1.41 9.34
N VAL A 36 11.04 1.35 8.18
CA VAL A 36 10.70 0.11 7.49
C VAL A 36 11.95 -0.74 7.23
N GLN A 37 13.02 -0.11 6.74
CA GLN A 37 14.28 -0.78 6.46
C GLN A 37 14.94 -1.31 7.75
N ARG A 38 14.94 -0.52 8.83
CA ARG A 38 15.49 -0.86 10.14
C ARG A 38 14.75 -2.04 10.78
N ALA A 39 13.42 -2.01 10.68
CA ALA A 39 12.55 -3.06 11.19
C ALA A 39 12.49 -4.30 10.29
N ARG A 40 13.01 -4.22 9.05
CA ARG A 40 12.93 -5.28 8.04
C ARG A 40 11.49 -5.73 7.77
N SER A 41 10.53 -4.81 7.88
CA SER A 41 9.11 -5.06 7.60
C SER A 41 8.84 -4.95 6.10
N LEU A 42 8.21 -5.95 5.50
CA LEU A 42 7.75 -5.86 4.11
C LEU A 42 6.54 -4.94 4.03
N VAL A 43 6.60 -3.95 3.15
CA VAL A 43 5.51 -3.01 2.89
C VAL A 43 5.22 -2.97 1.40
N PHE A 44 4.03 -3.40 1.01
CA PHE A 44 3.53 -3.20 -0.34
C PHE A 44 3.00 -1.78 -0.47
N ALA A 45 3.79 -0.93 -1.13
CA ALA A 45 3.50 0.50 -1.30
C ALA A 45 2.71 0.72 -2.59
N ALA A 46 1.37 0.74 -2.47
CA ALA A 46 0.45 0.97 -3.57
C ALA A 46 0.48 2.44 -4.00
N SER A 47 0.49 2.68 -5.31
CA SER A 47 0.31 4.01 -5.91
C SER A 47 -1.05 4.12 -6.57
N VAL A 48 -1.67 5.29 -6.51
CA VAL A 48 -2.99 5.51 -7.11
C VAL A 48 -2.92 5.95 -8.57
N THR A 49 -1.75 6.47 -9.01
CA THR A 49 -1.47 6.79 -10.41
C THR A 49 -0.03 6.45 -10.80
N PRO A 50 0.27 6.27 -12.11
CA PRO A 50 1.64 6.11 -12.57
C PRO A 50 2.52 7.35 -12.30
N GLY A 51 1.91 8.53 -12.20
CA GLY A 51 2.58 9.77 -11.81
C GLY A 51 3.09 9.70 -10.38
N GLU A 52 2.23 9.34 -9.44
CA GLU A 52 2.59 9.16 -8.03
C GLU A 52 3.68 8.08 -7.85
N TYR A 53 3.59 6.95 -8.56
CA TYR A 53 4.64 5.93 -8.56
C TYR A 53 6.02 6.54 -8.88
N ARG A 54 6.10 7.33 -9.96
CA ARG A 54 7.37 7.96 -10.38
C ARG A 54 7.88 8.96 -9.34
N ASP A 55 7.00 9.73 -8.73
CA ASP A 55 7.37 10.74 -7.74
C ASP A 55 7.83 10.09 -6.43
N THR A 56 7.13 9.06 -5.95
CA THR A 56 7.53 8.26 -4.79
C THR A 56 8.86 7.56 -5.03
N LYS A 57 9.07 6.95 -6.20
CA LYS A 57 10.34 6.32 -6.59
C LYS A 57 11.49 7.32 -6.58
N ARG A 58 11.27 8.53 -7.10
CA ARG A 58 12.27 9.61 -7.06
C ARG A 58 12.59 10.04 -5.62
N ALA A 59 11.56 10.18 -4.79
CA ALA A 59 11.75 10.56 -3.39
C ALA A 59 12.57 9.52 -2.63
N LEU A 60 12.25 8.23 -2.78
CA LEU A 60 13.01 7.11 -2.21
C LEU A 60 14.47 7.12 -2.69
N SER A 61 14.71 7.32 -4.00
CA SER A 61 16.06 7.36 -4.57
C SER A 61 16.90 8.51 -4.04
N ARG A 62 16.30 9.69 -3.84
CA ARG A 62 16.99 10.86 -3.29
C ARG A 62 17.35 10.69 -1.81
N SER A 63 16.47 10.06 -1.04
CA SER A 63 16.65 9.88 0.39
C SER A 63 17.80 8.93 0.74
N PHE A 64 18.03 7.91 -0.07
CA PHE A 64 19.14 7.00 0.15
C PHE A 64 20.51 7.66 -0.09
N ASN A 65 20.62 8.47 -1.13
CA ASN A 65 21.84 9.22 -1.39
C ASN A 65 22.18 10.19 -0.24
N PHE A 66 21.16 10.73 0.42
CA PHE A 66 21.30 11.62 1.57
C PHE A 66 21.68 10.87 2.86
N ALA A 67 21.16 9.68 3.09
CA ALA A 67 21.51 8.87 4.28
C ALA A 67 22.95 8.33 4.22
N GLN A 68 23.55 8.15 3.04
CA GLN A 68 24.95 7.76 2.87
C GLN A 68 25.93 8.94 3.01
N THR A 69 25.48 10.18 2.76
CA THR A 69 26.28 11.39 2.99
C THR A 69 25.95 11.95 4.37
N ASN A 70 26.69 11.55 5.41
CA ASN A 70 26.67 12.01 6.80
C ASN A 70 25.70 13.15 7.13
N LEU A 71 24.62 12.84 7.85
CA LEU A 71 23.67 13.79 8.45
C LEU A 71 24.39 14.67 9.48
N GLY A 72 24.83 15.86 9.09
CA GLY A 72 25.32 16.88 10.03
C GLY A 72 24.18 17.48 10.88
N PRO A 73 24.51 18.16 11.99
CA PRO A 73 23.56 18.72 12.98
C PRO A 73 22.45 19.62 12.38
N ALA A 74 22.74 20.31 11.28
CA ALA A 74 21.81 21.25 10.61
C ALA A 74 20.50 20.60 10.10
N ASN A 75 20.46 19.29 9.97
CA ASN A 75 19.27 18.56 9.54
C ASN A 75 18.31 18.17 10.67
N GLN A 76 18.85 18.00 11.89
CA GLN A 76 18.01 17.79 13.08
C GLN A 76 17.23 19.05 13.42
N ASP A 77 17.84 20.22 13.28
CA ASP A 77 17.19 21.51 13.55
C ASP A 77 16.05 21.81 12.53
N ALA A 78 16.22 21.44 11.25
CA ALA A 78 15.19 21.58 10.23
C ALA A 78 13.99 20.63 10.47
N LYS A 79 14.24 19.43 10.98
CA LYS A 79 13.20 18.45 11.35
C LYS A 79 12.40 18.89 12.60
N GLU A 80 13.09 19.42 13.58
CA GLU A 80 12.47 19.95 14.81
C GLU A 80 11.61 21.19 14.49
N ALA A 81 12.09 22.09 13.62
CA ALA A 81 11.35 23.24 13.12
C ALA A 81 10.08 22.81 12.37
N LEU A 82 10.15 21.75 11.55
CA LEU A 82 9.00 21.18 10.83
C LEU A 82 7.97 20.58 11.80
N ARG A 83 8.42 19.82 12.82
CA ARG A 83 7.54 19.28 13.88
C ARG A 83 6.86 20.39 14.69
N CYS A 84 7.59 21.46 15.02
CA CYS A 84 7.04 22.62 15.72
C CYS A 84 6.04 23.40 14.87
N ALA A 85 6.26 23.53 13.56
CA ALA A 85 5.37 24.23 12.64
C ALA A 85 4.03 23.51 12.46
N LEU A 86 4.02 22.18 12.47
CA LEU A 86 2.80 21.36 12.33
C LEU A 86 1.89 21.42 13.57
N ASN A 87 2.42 21.87 14.70
CA ASN A 87 1.68 22.11 15.94
C ASN A 87 1.21 23.58 16.10
N SER A 88 1.47 24.46 15.12
CA SER A 88 1.11 25.88 15.13
C SER A 88 0.07 26.22 14.06
N SER A 89 -0.65 27.35 14.23
CA SER A 89 -1.75 27.78 13.36
C SER A 89 -1.39 27.80 11.86
N GLN A 90 -2.31 27.37 11.03
CA GLN A 90 -2.19 26.98 9.61
C GLN A 90 -1.35 27.89 8.70
N ALA A 91 -1.45 29.22 8.81
CA ALA A 91 -0.76 30.16 7.93
C ALA A 91 0.77 30.30 8.21
N LYS A 92 1.23 30.04 9.44
CA LYS A 92 2.67 30.01 9.77
C LYS A 92 3.31 28.66 9.39
N ALA A 93 2.51 27.60 9.38
CA ALA A 93 2.95 26.27 9.02
C ALA A 93 3.36 26.16 7.54
N GLU A 94 2.58 26.73 6.63
CA GLU A 94 2.84 26.66 5.18
C GLU A 94 4.15 27.32 4.75
N ALA A 95 4.45 28.52 5.27
CA ALA A 95 5.71 29.23 4.97
C ALA A 95 6.94 28.47 5.52
N THR A 96 6.82 27.85 6.69
CA THR A 96 7.91 27.10 7.32
C THR A 96 8.11 25.74 6.65
N ILE A 97 7.03 25.11 6.20
CA ILE A 97 7.06 23.87 5.41
C ILE A 97 7.74 24.10 4.06
N GLU A 98 7.42 25.17 3.35
CA GLU A 98 8.07 25.50 2.06
C GLU A 98 9.55 25.88 2.22
N ALA A 99 9.90 26.59 3.29
CA ALA A 99 11.29 26.92 3.60
C ALA A 99 12.11 25.64 3.92
N ALA A 100 11.55 24.72 4.71
CA ALA A 100 12.17 23.44 5.04
C ALA A 100 12.29 22.52 3.83
N LYS A 101 11.27 22.45 2.97
CA LYS A 101 11.32 21.75 1.67
C LYS A 101 12.39 22.35 0.75
N GLY A 102 12.52 23.66 0.73
CA GLY A 102 13.55 24.37 -0.05
C GLY A 102 14.97 24.08 0.45
N ALA A 103 15.18 23.99 1.76
CA ALA A 103 16.46 23.62 2.37
C ALA A 103 16.84 22.15 2.07
N LEU A 104 15.88 21.24 2.19
CA LEU A 104 16.03 19.82 1.85
C LEU A 104 16.32 19.60 0.36
N ARG A 105 15.68 20.36 -0.54
CA ARG A 105 15.95 20.31 -2.00
C ARG A 105 17.35 20.79 -2.38
N ARG A 106 17.94 21.74 -1.67
CA ARG A 106 19.29 22.28 -1.94
C ARG A 106 20.42 21.35 -1.46
N ALA A 107 20.16 20.50 -0.48
CA ALA A 107 21.15 19.55 0.05
C ALA A 107 21.35 18.29 -0.82
N ALA A 108 20.51 18.09 -1.83
CA ALA A 108 20.51 16.89 -2.67
C ALA A 108 21.17 17.13 -4.04
N ALA A 109 22.49 16.96 -4.14
CA ALA A 109 23.18 16.82 -5.44
C ALA A 109 23.19 15.32 -5.87
N PRO A 110 22.97 15.00 -7.17
CA PRO A 110 22.75 13.62 -7.60
C PRO A 110 24.03 12.82 -7.77
N SER A 111 24.11 11.63 -7.15
CA SER A 111 25.00 10.55 -7.55
C SER A 111 24.19 9.37 -8.10
N GLN A 112 24.74 8.72 -9.14
CA GLN A 112 24.02 7.81 -10.05
C GLN A 112 23.87 6.35 -9.58
N GLN A 113 23.69 6.04 -8.32
CA GLN A 113 23.37 4.68 -7.89
C GLN A 113 21.95 4.62 -7.31
N ALA A 114 21.07 3.86 -7.99
CA ALA A 114 19.69 3.64 -7.56
C ALA A 114 19.66 3.02 -6.17
N ALA A 115 19.03 3.71 -5.25
CA ALA A 115 18.81 3.23 -3.89
C ALA A 115 17.89 2.01 -3.90
N HIS A 116 18.31 0.96 -3.23
CA HIS A 116 17.52 -0.26 -3.10
C HIS A 116 16.89 -0.32 -1.71
N PHE A 117 15.55 -0.20 -1.64
CA PHE A 117 14.77 -0.44 -0.43
C PHE A 117 14.11 -1.83 -0.53
N PRO A 118 14.81 -2.92 -0.20
CA PRO A 118 14.32 -4.28 -0.45
C PRO A 118 13.05 -4.62 0.30
N PHE A 119 12.74 -3.89 1.38
CA PHE A 119 11.52 -4.10 2.17
C PHE A 119 10.32 -3.28 1.70
N ILE A 120 10.53 -2.24 0.89
CA ILE A 120 9.45 -1.48 0.26
C ILE A 120 9.22 -2.03 -1.15
N LYS A 121 8.06 -2.60 -1.37
CA LYS A 121 7.60 -3.16 -2.64
C LYS A 121 6.75 -2.10 -3.34
N LEU A 122 7.42 -1.12 -3.97
CA LEU A 122 6.73 0.00 -4.62
C LEU A 122 6.00 -0.48 -5.86
N ALA A 123 4.69 -0.29 -5.88
CA ALA A 123 3.78 -0.76 -6.90
C ALA A 123 3.30 0.38 -7.80
N VAL A 124 3.32 0.15 -9.12
CA VAL A 124 2.68 1.06 -10.08
C VAL A 124 1.19 0.76 -10.15
N GLY A 125 0.35 1.79 -9.99
CA GLY A 125 -1.10 1.68 -10.00
C GLY A 125 -1.79 2.65 -10.93
N LEU A 126 -3.05 2.37 -11.19
CA LEU A 126 -4.06 3.29 -11.68
C LEU A 126 -5.37 2.93 -10.97
N HIS A 127 -5.58 3.56 -9.83
CA HIS A 127 -6.73 3.31 -8.97
C HIS A 127 -8.03 3.75 -9.65
N PRO A 128 -9.13 2.99 -9.56
CA PRO A 128 -10.39 3.30 -10.27
C PRO A 128 -10.96 4.69 -10.00
N TRP A 129 -10.65 5.33 -8.87
CA TRP A 129 -11.09 6.69 -8.57
C TRP A 129 -10.35 7.76 -9.39
N TRP A 130 -9.15 7.47 -9.90
CA TRP A 130 -8.34 8.37 -10.73
C TRP A 130 -8.49 8.09 -12.23
N VAL A 131 -9.27 7.08 -12.61
CA VAL A 131 -9.54 6.78 -14.01
C VAL A 131 -10.44 7.87 -14.60
N SER A 132 -9.91 8.59 -15.60
CA SER A 132 -10.66 9.62 -16.33
C SER A 132 -11.68 9.01 -17.28
N ALA A 133 -12.84 9.65 -17.41
CA ALA A 133 -13.80 9.36 -18.48
C ALA A 133 -13.38 9.93 -19.84
N ASP A 134 -12.45 10.90 -19.87
CA ASP A 134 -11.85 11.43 -21.09
C ASP A 134 -10.88 10.42 -21.69
N GLU A 135 -11.10 10.03 -22.95
CA GLU A 135 -10.32 9.00 -23.63
C GLU A 135 -8.84 9.41 -23.83
N GLY A 136 -8.59 10.70 -24.06
CA GLY A 136 -7.22 11.22 -24.22
C GLY A 136 -6.43 11.13 -22.93
N CYS A 137 -7.01 11.58 -21.82
CA CYS A 137 -6.42 11.49 -20.48
C CYS A 137 -6.19 10.02 -20.09
N LEU A 138 -7.19 9.14 -20.30
CA LEU A 138 -7.04 7.72 -20.01
C LEU A 138 -5.90 7.08 -20.83
N ALA A 139 -5.81 7.41 -22.12
CA ALA A 139 -4.74 6.89 -22.97
C ALA A 139 -3.36 7.37 -22.51
N GLU A 140 -3.23 8.58 -21.97
CA GLU A 140 -1.98 9.08 -21.36
C GLU A 140 -1.61 8.32 -20.10
N GLU A 141 -2.58 8.10 -19.20
CA GLU A 141 -2.36 7.33 -17.97
C GLU A 141 -1.94 5.88 -18.27
N LEU A 142 -2.59 5.24 -19.24
CA LEU A 142 -2.23 3.88 -19.64
C LEU A 142 -0.84 3.81 -20.30
N ARG A 143 -0.45 4.78 -21.14
CA ARG A 143 0.93 4.86 -21.66
C ARG A 143 1.95 5.06 -20.54
N ALA A 144 1.62 5.89 -19.55
CA ALA A 144 2.48 6.11 -18.39
C ALA A 144 2.60 4.83 -17.53
N PHE A 145 1.51 4.08 -17.38
CA PHE A 145 1.51 2.77 -16.72
C PHE A 145 2.38 1.76 -17.47
N ASP A 146 2.19 1.61 -18.78
CA ASP A 146 2.96 0.68 -19.62
C ASP A 146 4.47 0.97 -19.57
N SER A 147 4.83 2.26 -19.51
CA SER A 147 6.23 2.68 -19.37
C SER A 147 6.83 2.30 -18.02
N ALA A 148 6.04 2.30 -16.95
CA ALA A 148 6.50 1.99 -15.60
C ALA A 148 6.43 0.49 -15.27
N LEU A 149 5.56 -0.27 -15.92
CA LEU A 149 5.32 -1.69 -15.64
C LEU A 149 6.59 -2.57 -15.66
N PRO A 150 7.55 -2.40 -16.62
CA PRO A 150 8.79 -3.20 -16.62
C PRO A 150 9.74 -2.88 -15.46
N GLU A 151 9.55 -1.74 -14.77
CA GLU A 151 10.44 -1.27 -13.70
C GLU A 151 10.16 -1.91 -12.35
N THR A 152 9.00 -2.58 -12.20
CA THR A 152 8.56 -3.18 -10.94
C THR A 152 7.80 -4.49 -11.15
N ARG A 153 7.96 -5.41 -10.20
CA ARG A 153 7.14 -6.62 -10.10
C ARG A 153 5.76 -6.32 -9.52
N TYR A 154 5.59 -5.18 -8.84
CA TYR A 154 4.42 -4.88 -8.02
C TYR A 154 3.48 -3.93 -8.76
N VAL A 155 2.18 -4.28 -8.79
CA VAL A 155 1.13 -3.52 -9.46
C VAL A 155 0.00 -3.26 -8.47
N GLY A 156 -0.33 -2.01 -8.26
CA GLY A 156 -1.38 -1.62 -7.31
C GLY A 156 -1.25 -0.14 -6.88
N GLU A 157 -2.38 0.47 -6.58
CA GLU A 157 -3.71 -0.11 -6.52
C GLU A 157 -4.36 -0.08 -7.91
N VAL A 158 -5.00 -1.17 -8.32
CA VAL A 158 -5.71 -1.29 -9.60
C VAL A 158 -7.04 -2.03 -9.38
N GLY A 159 -8.01 -1.87 -10.25
CA GLY A 159 -9.27 -2.59 -10.11
C GLY A 159 -10.50 -1.81 -10.55
N LEU A 160 -11.64 -2.09 -9.91
CA LEU A 160 -12.94 -1.52 -10.27
C LEU A 160 -13.70 -1.04 -9.03
N ASP A 161 -14.33 0.13 -9.13
CA ASP A 161 -15.27 0.66 -8.14
C ASP A 161 -16.58 1.07 -8.80
N PHE A 162 -17.63 0.27 -8.59
CA PHE A 162 -18.99 0.55 -9.07
C PHE A 162 -19.89 1.08 -7.94
N SER A 163 -19.29 1.74 -6.95
CA SER A 163 -20.06 2.50 -5.97
C SER A 163 -20.82 3.63 -6.65
N LYS A 164 -21.88 4.11 -5.98
CA LYS A 164 -22.73 5.20 -6.51
C LYS A 164 -21.92 6.45 -6.90
N ARG A 165 -20.80 6.70 -6.24
CA ARG A 165 -19.93 7.86 -6.51
C ARG A 165 -19.06 7.67 -7.75
N ARG A 166 -18.72 6.43 -8.11
CA ARG A 166 -17.72 6.11 -9.14
C ARG A 166 -18.29 5.42 -10.37
N ILE A 167 -19.58 5.08 -10.36
CA ILE A 167 -20.24 4.36 -11.46
C ILE A 167 -20.24 5.14 -12.78
N ALA A 168 -20.12 6.46 -12.75
CA ALA A 168 -20.09 7.30 -13.94
C ALA A 168 -18.89 6.99 -14.85
N THR A 169 -17.74 6.55 -14.28
CA THR A 169 -16.54 6.17 -15.05
C THR A 169 -16.43 4.66 -15.29
N ARG A 170 -17.53 3.88 -15.10
CA ARG A 170 -17.52 2.43 -15.21
C ARG A 170 -16.85 1.90 -16.48
N ASN A 171 -17.20 2.45 -17.65
CA ASN A 171 -16.66 1.95 -18.93
C ASN A 171 -15.16 2.25 -19.06
N ALA A 172 -14.71 3.41 -18.62
CA ALA A 172 -13.30 3.76 -18.57
C ALA A 172 -12.53 2.87 -17.59
N GLN A 173 -13.08 2.61 -16.39
CA GLN A 173 -12.51 1.69 -15.42
C GLN A 173 -12.37 0.27 -16.00
N LEU A 174 -13.38 -0.25 -16.68
CA LEU A 174 -13.33 -1.55 -17.34
C LEU A 174 -12.27 -1.59 -18.45
N CYS A 175 -12.15 -0.52 -19.24
CA CYS A 175 -11.11 -0.38 -20.26
C CYS A 175 -9.71 -0.40 -19.61
N ALA A 176 -9.50 0.44 -18.59
CA ALA A 176 -8.23 0.54 -17.88
C ALA A 176 -7.83 -0.80 -17.23
N PHE A 177 -8.73 -1.41 -16.49
CA PHE A 177 -8.41 -2.65 -15.77
C PHE A 177 -8.16 -3.83 -16.70
N ARG A 178 -8.89 -3.95 -17.82
CA ARG A 178 -8.60 -4.97 -18.86
C ARG A 178 -7.22 -4.75 -19.48
N HIS A 179 -6.86 -3.50 -19.80
CA HIS A 179 -5.55 -3.16 -20.33
C HIS A 179 -4.44 -3.59 -19.36
N ILE A 180 -4.55 -3.16 -18.09
CA ILE A 180 -3.60 -3.46 -17.03
C ILE A 180 -3.47 -4.98 -16.80
N ALA A 181 -4.59 -5.71 -16.69
CA ALA A 181 -4.58 -7.14 -16.48
C ALA A 181 -3.89 -7.88 -17.66
N ASN A 182 -4.20 -7.52 -18.91
CA ASN A 182 -3.54 -8.10 -20.08
C ASN A 182 -2.03 -7.80 -20.11
N ALA A 183 -1.62 -6.57 -19.78
CA ALA A 183 -0.22 -6.18 -19.73
C ALA A 183 0.53 -6.95 -18.63
N CYS A 184 -0.05 -7.09 -17.44
CA CYS A 184 0.50 -7.87 -16.33
C CYS A 184 0.64 -9.35 -16.68
N ALA A 185 -0.39 -9.95 -17.27
CA ALA A 185 -0.38 -11.36 -17.65
C ALA A 185 0.66 -11.65 -18.73
N LYS A 186 0.82 -10.73 -19.70
CA LYS A 186 1.83 -10.85 -20.77
C LYS A 186 3.26 -10.75 -20.22
N ASP A 187 3.50 -9.85 -19.26
CA ASP A 187 4.82 -9.70 -18.64
C ASP A 187 5.13 -10.86 -17.66
N GLY A 188 4.11 -11.34 -16.97
CA GLY A 188 4.17 -12.46 -16.03
C GLY A 188 4.86 -12.12 -14.70
N GLY A 189 4.68 -12.98 -13.70
CA GLY A 189 5.34 -12.86 -12.40
C GLY A 189 4.97 -11.61 -11.57
N LYS A 190 3.96 -10.86 -11.99
CA LYS A 190 3.50 -9.67 -11.26
C LYS A 190 2.73 -10.03 -9.99
N VAL A 191 2.73 -9.12 -9.04
CA VAL A 191 1.92 -9.16 -7.82
C VAL A 191 0.95 -7.99 -7.86
N LEU A 192 -0.36 -8.28 -7.94
CA LEU A 192 -1.40 -7.28 -8.08
C LEU A 192 -2.13 -7.06 -6.75
N SER A 193 -2.22 -5.81 -6.27
CA SER A 193 -3.14 -5.41 -5.21
C SER A 193 -4.40 -4.81 -5.83
N ILE A 194 -5.55 -5.45 -5.59
CA ILE A 194 -6.78 -5.26 -6.34
C ILE A 194 -7.85 -4.62 -5.48
N HIS A 195 -8.26 -3.41 -5.89
CA HIS A 195 -9.46 -2.72 -5.42
C HIS A 195 -10.71 -3.30 -6.07
N CYS A 196 -11.70 -3.66 -5.26
CA CYS A 196 -12.94 -4.17 -5.81
C CYS A 196 -14.17 -3.77 -4.98
N VAL A 197 -14.96 -2.85 -5.49
CA VAL A 197 -16.22 -2.41 -4.87
C VAL A 197 -17.39 -2.62 -5.81
N LYS A 198 -18.31 -3.52 -5.44
CA LYS A 198 -19.52 -3.86 -6.23
C LYS A 198 -19.24 -4.31 -7.68
N ALA A 199 -18.05 -4.87 -7.96
CA ALA A 199 -17.57 -5.22 -9.29
C ALA A 199 -16.89 -6.60 -9.35
N TYR A 200 -17.14 -7.46 -8.36
CA TYR A 200 -16.39 -8.74 -8.22
C TYR A 200 -16.50 -9.65 -9.42
N ASP A 201 -17.70 -9.77 -10.03
CA ASP A 201 -17.88 -10.64 -11.19
C ASP A 201 -17.08 -10.13 -12.40
N ASP A 202 -17.08 -8.80 -12.63
CA ASP A 202 -16.29 -8.16 -13.69
C ASP A 202 -14.78 -8.33 -13.41
N VAL A 203 -14.33 -8.11 -12.17
CA VAL A 203 -12.90 -8.26 -11.78
C VAL A 203 -12.44 -9.70 -11.97
N LEU A 204 -13.17 -10.67 -11.44
CA LEU A 204 -12.82 -12.09 -11.55
C LEU A 204 -12.79 -12.55 -13.00
N SER A 205 -13.79 -12.13 -13.80
CA SER A 205 -13.84 -12.44 -15.24
C SER A 205 -12.67 -11.82 -16.01
N ILE A 206 -12.27 -10.57 -15.70
CA ILE A 206 -11.14 -9.92 -16.36
C ILE A 206 -9.83 -10.61 -16.02
N LEU A 207 -9.60 -10.96 -14.76
CA LEU A 207 -8.37 -11.64 -14.32
C LEU A 207 -8.25 -13.03 -14.91
N ASP A 208 -9.36 -13.77 -15.02
CA ASP A 208 -9.39 -15.10 -15.64
C ASP A 208 -9.13 -15.01 -17.14
N ASN A 209 -9.90 -14.19 -17.86
CA ASN A 209 -9.77 -14.02 -19.30
C ASN A 209 -8.41 -13.47 -19.75
N SER A 210 -7.73 -12.67 -18.91
CA SER A 210 -6.37 -12.20 -19.19
C SER A 210 -5.30 -13.25 -18.92
N GLY A 211 -5.60 -14.28 -18.13
CA GLY A 211 -4.62 -15.26 -17.66
C GLY A 211 -3.84 -14.81 -16.40
N CYS A 212 -4.27 -13.74 -15.72
CA CYS A 212 -3.61 -13.26 -14.52
C CYS A 212 -3.58 -14.29 -13.38
N PHE A 213 -4.62 -15.11 -13.24
CA PHE A 213 -4.65 -16.14 -12.20
C PHE A 213 -3.58 -17.23 -12.38
N VAL A 214 -3.06 -17.40 -13.61
CA VAL A 214 -2.01 -18.38 -13.93
C VAL A 214 -0.62 -17.73 -13.86
N SER A 215 -0.50 -16.48 -14.33
CA SER A 215 0.79 -15.83 -14.53
C SER A 215 1.20 -14.83 -13.44
N CYS A 216 0.26 -14.43 -12.55
CA CYS A 216 0.46 -13.41 -11.54
C CYS A 216 -0.05 -13.85 -10.18
N ALA A 217 0.42 -13.21 -9.10
CA ALA A 217 -0.19 -13.31 -7.78
C ALA A 217 -1.20 -12.18 -7.60
N CYS A 218 -2.45 -12.52 -7.31
CA CYS A 218 -3.54 -11.56 -7.11
C CYS A 218 -3.90 -11.44 -5.62
N ILE A 219 -3.93 -10.22 -5.10
CA ILE A 219 -4.31 -9.91 -3.71
C ILE A 219 -5.57 -9.05 -3.76
N PHE A 220 -6.67 -9.53 -3.21
CA PHE A 220 -7.82 -8.67 -2.94
C PHE A 220 -7.59 -7.94 -1.61
N HIS A 221 -7.38 -6.62 -1.67
CA HIS A 221 -7.37 -5.84 -0.46
C HIS A 221 -8.82 -5.55 -0.03
N TRP A 222 -9.04 -5.48 1.29
CA TRP A 222 -10.34 -5.17 1.90
C TRP A 222 -11.54 -5.86 1.21
N PHE A 223 -11.49 -7.20 1.06
CA PHE A 223 -12.54 -7.95 0.37
C PHE A 223 -13.93 -7.70 0.95
N SER A 224 -14.90 -7.38 0.08
CA SER A 224 -16.29 -7.05 0.44
C SER A 224 -17.36 -7.75 -0.43
N GLY A 225 -16.97 -8.72 -1.26
CA GLY A 225 -17.84 -9.48 -2.17
C GLY A 225 -18.85 -10.41 -1.50
N SER A 226 -19.48 -11.28 -2.26
CA SER A 226 -20.30 -12.37 -1.73
C SER A 226 -19.44 -13.60 -1.34
N PHE A 227 -19.98 -14.54 -0.55
CA PHE A 227 -19.27 -15.79 -0.24
C PHE A 227 -18.99 -16.66 -1.48
N PRO A 228 -19.88 -16.79 -2.48
CA PRO A 228 -19.53 -17.45 -3.75
C PRO A 228 -18.37 -16.78 -4.48
N GLN A 229 -18.31 -15.43 -4.52
CA GLN A 229 -17.19 -14.69 -5.11
C GLN A 229 -15.90 -14.90 -4.31
N LEU A 230 -15.97 -14.96 -2.97
CA LEU A 230 -14.84 -15.33 -2.13
C LEU A 230 -14.32 -16.72 -2.47
N ALA A 231 -15.21 -17.71 -2.56
CA ALA A 231 -14.84 -19.07 -2.90
C ALA A 231 -14.15 -19.15 -4.27
N GLN A 232 -14.72 -18.48 -5.29
CA GLN A 232 -14.12 -18.41 -6.63
C GLN A 232 -12.71 -17.79 -6.60
N ALA A 233 -12.52 -16.70 -5.86
CA ALA A 233 -11.20 -16.06 -5.74
C ALA A 233 -10.20 -16.94 -4.96
N VAL A 234 -10.66 -17.67 -3.93
CA VAL A 234 -9.83 -18.65 -3.19
C VAL A 234 -9.42 -19.80 -4.10
N ASP A 235 -10.33 -20.34 -4.89
CA ASP A 235 -10.08 -21.45 -5.83
C ASP A 235 -9.13 -21.01 -6.95
N ALA A 236 -9.21 -19.75 -7.38
CA ALA A 236 -8.25 -19.12 -8.31
C ALA A 236 -6.87 -18.84 -7.67
N GLY A 237 -6.68 -19.14 -6.40
CA GLY A 237 -5.38 -19.01 -5.72
C GLY A 237 -5.08 -17.63 -5.15
N CYS A 238 -6.04 -16.70 -5.15
CA CYS A 238 -5.86 -15.34 -4.67
C CYS A 238 -5.51 -15.27 -3.19
N PHE A 239 -4.80 -14.22 -2.81
CA PHE A 239 -4.55 -13.79 -1.44
C PHE A 239 -5.55 -12.71 -1.03
N PHE A 240 -5.69 -12.51 0.28
CA PHE A 240 -6.61 -11.53 0.85
C PHE A 240 -5.93 -10.79 1.99
N SER A 241 -5.87 -9.49 1.92
CA SER A 241 -5.38 -8.67 3.01
C SER A 241 -6.53 -8.15 3.88
N VAL A 242 -6.28 -8.11 5.18
CA VAL A 242 -7.28 -7.83 6.21
C VAL A 242 -6.74 -6.75 7.14
N SER A 243 -7.54 -5.71 7.37
CA SER A 243 -7.27 -4.63 8.32
C SER A 243 -8.18 -4.72 9.56
N ALA A 244 -7.86 -3.95 10.59
CA ALA A 244 -8.72 -3.78 11.76
C ALA A 244 -10.13 -3.31 11.36
N ARG A 245 -10.24 -2.43 10.35
CA ARG A 245 -11.50 -1.92 9.80
C ARG A 245 -12.34 -3.04 9.17
N THR A 246 -11.71 -3.94 8.42
CA THR A 246 -12.40 -5.15 7.89
C THR A 246 -13.06 -5.93 9.02
N LEU A 247 -12.37 -6.11 10.14
CA LEU A 247 -12.83 -6.90 11.28
C LEU A 247 -13.87 -6.19 12.16
N GLU A 248 -14.15 -4.92 11.97
CA GLU A 248 -15.24 -4.20 12.66
C GLU A 248 -16.62 -4.72 12.25
N THR A 249 -16.77 -5.11 10.99
CA THR A 249 -18.06 -5.59 10.47
C THR A 249 -18.28 -7.08 10.77
N LYS A 250 -19.54 -7.48 10.99
CA LYS A 250 -19.89 -8.92 11.12
C LYS A 250 -19.44 -9.71 9.89
N ARG A 251 -19.68 -9.15 8.70
CA ARG A 251 -19.35 -9.79 7.42
C ARG A 251 -17.85 -9.94 7.24
N GLY A 252 -17.05 -8.92 7.57
CA GLY A 252 -15.59 -9.00 7.53
C GLY A 252 -15.01 -10.06 8.46
N ARG A 253 -15.60 -10.23 9.65
CA ARG A 253 -15.20 -11.31 10.56
C ARG A 253 -15.51 -12.70 9.99
N GLU A 254 -16.64 -12.86 9.29
CA GLU A 254 -16.97 -14.14 8.63
C GLU A 254 -16.02 -14.40 7.44
N TYR A 255 -15.63 -13.40 6.66
CA TYR A 255 -14.57 -13.56 5.65
C TYR A 255 -13.25 -13.99 6.30
N ALA A 256 -12.86 -13.30 7.37
CA ALA A 256 -11.63 -13.64 8.09
C ALA A 256 -11.62 -15.08 8.63
N LYS A 257 -12.79 -15.70 8.88
CA LYS A 257 -12.93 -17.12 9.22
C LYS A 257 -12.85 -18.04 8.00
N ALA A 258 -13.44 -17.61 6.86
CA ALA A 258 -13.57 -18.44 5.66
C ALA A 258 -12.30 -18.48 4.82
N ILE A 259 -11.52 -17.40 4.78
CA ILE A 259 -10.26 -17.32 4.02
C ILE A 259 -9.26 -18.34 4.57
N PRO A 260 -8.67 -19.22 3.73
CA PRO A 260 -7.63 -20.14 4.17
C PRO A 260 -6.45 -19.41 4.81
N LEU A 261 -5.92 -19.93 5.94
CA LEU A 261 -4.81 -19.28 6.66
C LEU A 261 -3.60 -18.97 5.76
N ARG A 262 -3.28 -19.88 4.83
CA ARG A 262 -2.18 -19.70 3.86
C ARG A 262 -2.42 -18.61 2.81
N LYS A 263 -3.62 -18.02 2.79
CA LYS A 263 -4.00 -16.94 1.84
C LYS A 263 -4.29 -15.62 2.54
N LEU A 264 -4.10 -15.57 3.87
CA LEU A 264 -4.30 -14.36 4.67
C LEU A 264 -3.03 -13.51 4.72
N LEU A 265 -3.22 -12.20 4.49
CA LEU A 265 -2.23 -11.14 4.70
C LEU A 265 -2.82 -10.11 5.66
N LEU A 266 -1.96 -9.31 6.27
CA LEU A 266 -2.37 -8.13 7.04
C LEU A 266 -2.16 -6.86 6.20
N GLU A 267 -3.00 -5.87 6.43
CA GLU A 267 -2.88 -4.55 5.83
C GLU A 267 -3.29 -3.47 6.82
N THR A 268 -2.88 -2.24 6.53
CA THR A 268 -3.44 -1.05 7.19
C THR A 268 -4.40 -0.28 6.30
N ASP A 269 -4.18 -0.28 5.00
CA ASP A 269 -4.80 0.61 4.03
C ASP A 269 -4.64 2.09 4.48
N ALA A 270 -3.44 2.43 4.91
CA ALA A 270 -3.07 3.71 5.49
C ALA A 270 -1.97 4.41 4.67
N PRO A 271 -1.84 5.70 4.78
CA PRO A 271 -2.89 6.65 5.23
C PRO A 271 -4.16 6.48 4.41
N ALA A 272 -5.33 6.74 5.01
CA ALA A 272 -6.61 6.52 4.34
C ALA A 272 -6.61 7.15 2.95
N ALA A 273 -7.06 6.38 1.95
CA ALA A 273 -7.13 6.81 0.57
C ALA A 273 -7.87 8.14 0.45
N ILE A 274 -7.25 9.05 -0.26
CA ILE A 274 -7.68 10.42 -0.36
C ILE A 274 -8.55 10.54 -1.62
N ASP A 275 -9.72 11.15 -1.48
CA ASP A 275 -10.63 11.38 -2.59
C ASP A 275 -10.00 12.33 -3.62
N PRO A 276 -9.85 11.95 -4.92
CA PRO A 276 -9.21 12.80 -5.94
C PRO A 276 -9.89 14.15 -6.14
N GLU A 277 -11.14 14.31 -5.67
CA GLU A 277 -11.87 15.57 -5.72
C GLU A 277 -11.51 16.55 -4.59
N ARG A 278 -10.64 16.14 -3.65
CA ARG A 278 -10.22 16.97 -2.52
C ARG A 278 -8.73 17.28 -2.59
N GLU A 279 -8.33 18.48 -2.15
CA GLU A 279 -6.91 18.79 -1.94
C GLU A 279 -6.30 17.79 -0.94
N HIS A 280 -5.14 17.25 -1.29
CA HIS A 280 -4.52 16.14 -0.56
C HIS A 280 -3.25 16.59 0.12
N PRO A 281 -3.29 17.08 1.35
CA PRO A 281 -2.07 17.20 2.12
C PRO A 281 -1.54 15.80 2.42
N SER A 282 -0.27 15.55 2.10
CA SER A 282 0.43 14.42 2.68
C SER A 282 0.30 14.48 4.20
N VAL A 283 0.08 13.35 4.84
CA VAL A 283 -0.13 13.29 6.29
C VAL A 283 1.13 12.82 7.00
N LEU A 284 1.33 13.30 8.22
CA LEU A 284 2.31 12.70 9.11
C LEU A 284 1.82 11.32 9.53
N TYR A 285 2.55 10.32 9.09
CA TYR A 285 2.26 8.94 9.43
C TYR A 285 3.56 8.19 9.70
N SER A 286 3.71 7.64 10.89
CA SER A 286 4.93 6.96 11.30
C SER A 286 4.86 5.44 11.11
N TYR A 287 6.02 4.80 10.98
CA TYR A 287 6.14 3.36 11.01
C TYR A 287 5.52 2.74 12.28
N ASP A 288 5.69 3.39 13.44
CA ASP A 288 5.09 2.91 14.69
C ASP A 288 3.56 2.89 14.66
N GLN A 289 2.95 3.90 14.02
CA GLN A 289 1.49 3.91 13.82
C GLN A 289 1.04 2.74 12.91
N MET A 290 1.73 2.48 11.80
CA MET A 290 1.48 1.34 10.94
C MET A 290 1.60 0.02 11.74
N ARG A 291 2.72 -0.15 12.45
CA ARG A 291 2.98 -1.34 13.25
C ARG A 291 1.92 -1.59 14.31
N LEU A 292 1.48 -0.55 15.03
CA LEU A 292 0.42 -0.66 16.03
C LEU A 292 -0.91 -1.10 15.42
N GLN A 293 -1.27 -0.60 14.24
CA GLN A 293 -2.48 -1.04 13.53
C GLN A 293 -2.38 -2.49 13.08
N LEU A 294 -1.23 -2.93 12.57
CA LEU A 294 -1.01 -4.34 12.20
C LEU A 294 -1.08 -5.27 13.42
N VAL A 295 -0.48 -4.88 14.54
CA VAL A 295 -0.57 -5.64 15.80
C VAL A 295 -2.01 -5.75 16.29
N GLU A 296 -2.78 -4.68 16.23
CA GLU A 296 -4.20 -4.70 16.62
C GLU A 296 -5.03 -5.60 15.68
N THR A 297 -4.76 -5.53 14.37
CA THR A 297 -5.39 -6.42 13.37
C THR A 297 -5.05 -7.87 13.67
N LEU A 298 -3.77 -8.19 13.92
CA LEU A 298 -3.30 -9.55 14.27
C LEU A 298 -4.03 -10.08 15.51
N LYS A 299 -4.09 -9.29 16.58
CA LYS A 299 -4.75 -9.68 17.85
C LYS A 299 -6.23 -9.97 17.66
N ARG A 300 -6.94 -9.15 16.90
CA ARG A 300 -8.36 -9.37 16.57
C ARG A 300 -8.55 -10.64 15.73
N LEU A 301 -7.72 -10.80 14.71
CA LEU A 301 -7.76 -11.94 13.81
C LEU A 301 -7.43 -13.25 14.53
N ALA A 302 -6.43 -13.28 15.41
CA ALA A 302 -6.07 -14.43 16.23
C ALA A 302 -7.24 -14.90 17.11
N ARG A 303 -7.94 -13.95 17.77
CA ARG A 303 -9.17 -14.25 18.54
C ARG A 303 -10.28 -14.81 17.66
N ILE A 304 -10.52 -14.25 16.47
CA ILE A 304 -11.55 -14.72 15.54
C ILE A 304 -11.25 -16.13 15.04
N ARG A 305 -9.97 -16.45 14.82
CA ARG A 305 -9.51 -17.74 14.31
C ARG A 305 -9.30 -18.79 15.43
N GLY A 306 -9.26 -18.37 16.70
CA GLY A 306 -9.01 -19.26 17.82
C GLY A 306 -7.59 -19.84 17.85
N ILE A 307 -6.58 -19.07 17.35
CA ILE A 307 -5.17 -19.47 17.32
C ILE A 307 -4.30 -18.44 18.05
N GLY A 308 -3.09 -18.85 18.44
CA GLY A 308 -2.15 -17.97 19.14
C GLY A 308 -1.66 -16.80 18.28
N GLU A 309 -1.43 -15.63 18.89
CA GLU A 309 -0.95 -14.43 18.19
C GLU A 309 0.40 -14.69 17.50
N SER A 310 1.35 -15.37 18.17
CA SER A 310 2.66 -15.70 17.60
C SER A 310 2.57 -16.71 16.46
N GLU A 311 1.68 -17.68 16.55
CA GLU A 311 1.42 -18.65 15.49
C GLU A 311 0.83 -17.96 14.25
N LEU A 312 -0.19 -17.12 14.46
CA LEU A 312 -0.77 -16.37 13.35
C LEU A 312 0.25 -15.40 12.71
N ALA A 313 1.06 -14.73 13.54
CA ALA A 313 2.12 -13.83 13.04
C ALA A 313 3.09 -14.58 12.12
N ALA A 314 3.53 -15.78 12.52
CA ALA A 314 4.41 -16.61 11.69
C ALA A 314 3.75 -17.00 10.36
N ILE A 315 2.46 -17.37 10.38
CA ILE A 315 1.71 -17.74 9.17
C ILE A 315 1.58 -16.54 8.21
N VAL A 316 1.09 -15.38 8.68
CA VAL A 316 0.89 -14.22 7.80
C VAL A 316 2.21 -13.65 7.28
N GLN A 317 3.29 -13.75 8.07
CA GLN A 317 4.62 -13.37 7.63
C GLN A 317 5.17 -14.30 6.56
N GLN A 318 4.99 -15.62 6.71
CA GLN A 318 5.33 -16.60 5.68
C GLN A 318 4.57 -16.35 4.38
N ASN A 319 3.25 -16.08 4.47
CA ASN A 319 2.44 -15.72 3.31
C ASN A 319 2.95 -14.45 2.62
N ALA A 320 3.33 -13.42 3.39
CA ALA A 320 3.89 -12.20 2.84
C ALA A 320 5.23 -12.45 2.13
N PHE A 321 6.10 -13.29 2.68
CA PHE A 321 7.33 -13.70 1.99
C PHE A 321 7.05 -14.47 0.70
N GLU A 322 6.10 -15.39 0.70
CA GLU A 322 5.71 -16.16 -0.49
C GLU A 322 5.28 -15.23 -1.64
N VAL A 323 4.52 -14.19 -1.32
CA VAL A 323 3.97 -13.28 -2.33
C VAL A 323 4.99 -12.22 -2.77
N PHE A 324 5.75 -11.66 -1.82
CA PHE A 324 6.57 -10.47 -2.07
C PHE A 324 8.06 -10.75 -2.29
N CYS A 325 8.54 -11.95 -2.11
CA CYS A 325 9.94 -12.34 -2.30
C CYS A 325 10.08 -13.50 -3.27
#